data_007e20da5f89846bd98c1a31f0ec157f
#
_entry.id   007e20da5f89846bd98c1a31f0ec157f
#
_cell.length_a   1.000
_cell.length_b   1.000
_cell.length_c   1.000
_cell.angle_alpha   90.00
_cell.angle_beta   90.00
_cell.angle_gamma   90.00
#
_symmetry.space_group_name_H-M   'P 1'
#
loop_
_entity.id
_entity.type
_entity.pdbx_description
1 polymer ?
#
loop_
_entity_poly.entity_id
_entity_poly.type
_entity_poly.pdbx_seq_one_letter_code
_entity_poly.pdbx_strand_id
1 'polypeptide(L)'
;MSQFLTLDQVKLNLKVDHDDENDHLEFLINAAFDAFEQTTNRKLYEATSEIPEDVQNGLHISDSIIHGAHMLIAHWYKNRESVGVGAELPLATQWLWKRHRWMNT
;
A
#
# COMPACT_ATOMS: atom_id res chain seq x y z
N MET A 1 6.74 -0.08 10.99
CA MET A 1 5.32 -0.49 10.84
C MET A 1 4.51 0.60 10.17
N SER A 2 3.69 0.24 9.19
CA SER A 2 2.85 1.22 8.52
C SER A 2 1.71 1.68 9.45
N GLN A 3 1.44 2.97 9.46
CA GLN A 3 0.34 3.54 10.25
C GLN A 3 -1.02 3.33 9.60
N PHE A 4 -1.08 2.89 8.34
CA PHE A 4 -2.32 2.75 7.59
C PHE A 4 -2.91 1.34 7.64
N LEU A 5 -2.10 0.35 7.93
CA LEU A 5 -2.50 -1.05 7.90
C LEU A 5 -1.68 -1.82 8.92
N THR A 6 -2.33 -2.60 9.77
CA THR A 6 -1.64 -3.35 10.81
C THR A 6 -1.25 -4.74 10.33
N LEU A 7 -0.22 -5.30 10.96
CA LEU A 7 0.21 -6.66 10.70
C LEU A 7 -0.93 -7.67 10.92
N ASP A 8 -1.70 -7.48 11.99
CA ASP A 8 -2.82 -8.38 12.29
C ASP A 8 -3.88 -8.38 11.19
N GLN A 9 -4.17 -7.21 10.62
CA GLN A 9 -5.11 -7.09 9.51
C GLN A 9 -4.63 -7.84 8.28
N VAL A 10 -3.35 -7.73 7.98
CA VAL A 10 -2.76 -8.44 6.83
C VAL A 10 -2.76 -9.93 7.05
N LYS A 11 -2.39 -10.38 8.24
CA LYS A 11 -2.40 -11.81 8.58
C LYS A 11 -3.81 -12.39 8.46
N LEU A 12 -4.81 -11.66 8.93
CA LEU A 12 -6.19 -12.08 8.82
C LEU A 12 -6.63 -12.20 7.35
N ASN A 13 -6.28 -11.22 6.54
CA ASN A 13 -6.63 -11.20 5.12
C ASN A 13 -5.97 -12.36 4.37
N LEU A 14 -4.73 -12.69 4.70
CA LEU A 14 -3.97 -13.77 4.06
C LEU A 14 -4.22 -15.13 4.70
N LYS A 15 -4.96 -15.16 5.80
CA LYS A 15 -5.23 -16.39 6.57
C LYS A 15 -3.94 -17.02 7.12
N VAL A 16 -3.04 -16.16 7.58
CA VAL A 16 -1.79 -16.57 8.22
C VAL A 16 -1.98 -16.53 9.72
N ASP A 17 -1.78 -17.67 10.38
CA ASP A 17 -2.02 -17.80 11.83
C ASP A 17 -0.76 -18.06 12.65
N HIS A 18 0.42 -17.96 12.02
CA HIS A 18 1.70 -18.12 12.70
C HIS A 18 2.52 -16.83 12.61
N ASP A 19 3.59 -16.75 13.38
CA ASP A 19 4.41 -15.54 13.48
C ASP A 19 5.75 -15.64 12.73
N ASP A 20 5.98 -16.72 12.00
CA ASP A 20 7.27 -16.98 11.37
C ASP A 20 7.62 -15.98 10.27
N GLU A 21 6.62 -15.31 9.70
CA GLU A 21 6.82 -14.39 8.60
C GLU A 21 6.44 -12.94 8.95
N ASN A 22 6.37 -12.61 10.23
CA ASN A 22 5.95 -11.26 10.64
C ASN A 22 6.83 -10.16 10.04
N ASP A 23 8.14 -10.33 10.07
CA ASP A 23 9.06 -9.32 9.52
C ASP A 23 8.88 -9.17 8.02
N HIS A 24 8.70 -10.29 7.32
CA HIS A 24 8.45 -10.26 5.88
C HIS A 24 7.14 -9.55 5.54
N LEU A 25 6.08 -9.83 6.31
CA LEU A 25 4.79 -9.20 6.09
C LEU A 25 4.85 -7.70 6.37
N GLU A 26 5.56 -7.28 7.40
CA GLU A 26 5.76 -5.86 7.68
C GLU A 26 6.51 -5.16 6.54
N PHE A 27 7.52 -5.83 5.99
CA PHE A 27 8.21 -5.32 4.81
C PHE A 27 7.25 -5.14 3.63
N LEU A 28 6.37 -6.12 3.39
CA LEU A 28 5.40 -6.02 2.30
C LEU A 28 4.41 -4.89 2.49
N ILE A 29 3.98 -4.66 3.75
CA ILE A 29 3.07 -3.55 4.06
C ILE A 29 3.74 -2.22 3.71
N ASN A 30 4.95 -2.02 4.17
CA ASN A 30 5.68 -0.77 3.90
C ASN A 30 5.95 -0.59 2.41
N ALA A 31 6.32 -1.66 1.73
CA ALA A 31 6.58 -1.62 0.30
C ALA A 31 5.32 -1.30 -0.51
N ALA A 32 4.16 -1.81 -0.08
CA ALA A 32 2.91 -1.55 -0.79
C ALA A 32 2.52 -0.08 -0.74
N PHE A 33 2.63 0.56 0.41
CA PHE A 33 2.29 1.99 0.53
C PHE A 33 3.35 2.88 -0.14
N ASP A 34 4.62 2.49 -0.08
CA ASP A 34 5.66 3.19 -0.83
C ASP A 34 5.37 3.11 -2.33
N ALA A 35 4.98 1.94 -2.83
CA ALA A 35 4.61 1.76 -4.24
C ALA A 35 3.43 2.65 -4.62
N PHE A 36 2.43 2.79 -3.73
CA PHE A 36 1.32 3.69 -3.97
C PHE A 36 1.80 5.12 -4.15
N GLU A 37 2.62 5.60 -3.21
CA GLU A 37 3.10 6.98 -3.25
C GLU A 37 3.93 7.26 -4.51
N GLN A 38 4.75 6.32 -4.92
CA GLN A 38 5.57 6.49 -6.11
C GLN A 38 4.75 6.39 -7.40
N THR A 39 3.83 5.45 -7.46
CA THR A 39 3.01 5.23 -8.66
C THR A 39 2.03 6.37 -8.90
N THR A 40 1.42 6.89 -7.85
CA THR A 40 0.40 7.94 -7.94
C THR A 40 0.96 9.34 -7.79
N ASN A 41 2.21 9.47 -7.39
CA ASN A 41 2.84 10.75 -7.05
C ASN A 41 2.06 11.48 -5.94
N ARG A 42 1.55 10.73 -4.99
CA ARG A 42 0.81 11.25 -3.83
C ARG A 42 1.56 10.94 -2.56
N LYS A 43 1.41 11.80 -1.56
CA LYS A 43 1.90 11.56 -0.22
C LYS A 43 0.70 11.24 0.67
N LEU A 44 0.73 10.08 1.34
CA LEU A 44 -0.38 9.62 2.17
C LEU A 44 -0.33 10.19 3.58
N TYR A 45 -1.50 10.53 4.09
CA TYR A 45 -1.71 10.99 5.46
C TYR A 45 -2.85 10.20 6.08
N GLU A 46 -2.82 10.06 7.39
CA GLU A 46 -3.92 9.43 8.11
C GLU A 46 -5.21 10.21 7.91
N ALA A 47 -6.36 9.52 7.98
CA ALA A 47 -7.65 10.12 7.71
C ALA A 47 -7.96 11.33 8.60
N THR A 48 -7.43 11.34 9.83
CA THR A 48 -7.66 12.41 10.80
C THR A 48 -6.54 13.44 10.85
N SER A 49 -5.46 13.23 10.13
CA SER A 49 -4.31 14.14 10.11
C SER A 49 -4.54 15.32 9.20
N GLU A 50 -3.94 16.46 9.54
CA GLU A 50 -3.95 17.62 8.66
C GLU A 50 -2.80 17.52 7.66
N ILE A 51 -3.10 17.85 6.41
CA ILE A 51 -2.07 17.93 5.37
C ILE A 51 -1.47 19.32 5.41
N PRO A 52 -0.14 19.47 5.56
CA PRO A 52 0.50 20.78 5.57
C PRO A 52 0.18 21.58 4.29
N GLU A 53 0.04 22.88 4.43
CA GLU A 53 -0.33 23.76 3.31
C GLU A 53 0.68 23.75 2.17
N ASP A 54 1.95 23.50 2.47
CA ASP A 54 3.01 23.45 1.47
C ASP A 54 3.06 22.12 0.70
N VAL A 55 2.24 21.14 1.10
CA VAL A 55 2.16 19.84 0.43
C VAL A 55 0.98 19.88 -0.53
N GLN A 56 1.26 19.89 -1.82
CA GLN A 56 0.23 20.00 -2.86
C GLN A 56 -0.37 18.64 -3.24
N ASN A 57 0.40 17.57 -3.11
CA ASN A 57 -0.01 16.23 -3.52
C ASN A 57 -0.43 15.33 -2.36
N GLY A 58 -0.75 15.91 -1.21
CA GLY A 58 -1.21 15.14 -0.06
C GLY A 58 -2.57 14.51 -0.30
N LEU A 59 -2.76 13.32 0.26
CA LEU A 59 -3.99 12.57 0.13
C LEU A 59 -4.24 11.79 1.41
N HIS A 60 -5.46 11.87 1.93
CA HIS A 60 -5.83 11.06 3.07
C HIS A 60 -6.05 9.61 2.66
N ILE A 61 -5.65 8.69 3.55
CA ILE A 61 -5.87 7.26 3.32
C ILE A 61 -7.37 6.97 3.19
N SER A 62 -7.73 6.04 2.33
CA SER A 62 -9.11 5.63 2.11
C SER A 62 -9.20 4.13 1.94
N ASP A 63 -10.42 3.60 2.02
CA ASP A 63 -10.65 2.17 1.92
C ASP A 63 -10.20 1.59 0.57
N SER A 64 -10.37 2.32 -0.52
CA SER A 64 -9.94 1.85 -1.83
C SER A 64 -8.41 1.72 -1.92
N ILE A 65 -7.69 2.63 -1.28
CA ILE A 65 -6.23 2.56 -1.23
C ILE A 65 -5.79 1.35 -0.40
N ILE A 66 -6.43 1.14 0.75
CA ILE A 66 -6.13 -0.01 1.62
C ILE A 66 -6.44 -1.32 0.91
N HIS A 67 -7.57 -1.38 0.21
CA HIS A 67 -7.96 -2.58 -0.53
C HIS A 67 -6.94 -2.91 -1.63
N GLY A 68 -6.50 -1.90 -2.38
CA GLY A 68 -5.45 -2.08 -3.37
C GLY A 68 -4.14 -2.58 -2.76
N ALA A 69 -3.80 -2.06 -1.57
CA ALA A 69 -2.62 -2.52 -0.84
C ALA A 69 -2.75 -3.98 -0.42
N HIS A 70 -3.91 -4.38 0.08
CA HIS A 70 -4.16 -5.80 0.44
C HIS A 70 -3.97 -6.72 -0.77
N MET A 71 -4.51 -6.33 -1.92
CA MET A 71 -4.37 -7.13 -3.13
C MET A 71 -2.92 -7.24 -3.58
N LEU A 72 -2.18 -6.15 -3.49
CA LEU A 72 -0.77 -6.14 -3.86
C LEU A 72 0.06 -6.99 -2.90
N ILE A 73 -0.19 -6.87 -1.60
CA ILE A 73 0.50 -7.67 -0.58
C ILE A 73 0.22 -9.16 -0.82
N ALA A 74 -1.04 -9.52 -1.07
CA ALA A 74 -1.41 -10.91 -1.34
C ALA A 74 -0.71 -11.45 -2.59
N HIS A 75 -0.62 -10.63 -3.62
CA HIS A 75 0.09 -11.00 -4.85
C HIS A 75 1.56 -11.25 -4.57
N TRP A 76 2.23 -10.35 -3.86
CA TRP A 76 3.63 -10.50 -3.52
C TRP A 76 3.87 -11.68 -2.58
N TYR A 77 2.95 -11.92 -1.64
CA TYR A 77 3.09 -13.03 -0.72
C TYR A 77 3.09 -14.37 -1.45
N LYS A 78 2.24 -14.49 -2.46
CA LYS A 78 2.16 -15.70 -3.28
C LYS A 78 3.29 -15.80 -4.31
N ASN A 79 3.82 -14.67 -4.75
CA ASN A 79 4.84 -14.58 -5.80
C ASN A 79 6.05 -13.81 -5.28
N ARG A 80 6.73 -14.40 -4.30
CA ARG A 80 7.84 -13.73 -3.60
C ARG A 80 8.97 -13.23 -4.50
N GLU A 81 9.15 -13.88 -5.64
CA GLU A 81 10.19 -13.48 -6.59
C GLU A 81 9.88 -12.17 -7.31
N SER A 82 8.62 -11.76 -7.30
CA SER A 82 8.17 -10.53 -7.97
C SER A 82 8.28 -9.29 -7.11
N VAL A 83 8.66 -9.43 -5.84
CA VAL A 83 8.73 -8.29 -4.92
C VAL A 83 9.96 -7.45 -5.23
N GLY A 84 9.75 -6.14 -5.31
CA GLY A 84 10.85 -5.20 -5.42
C GLY A 84 10.74 -4.27 -6.61
N VAL A 85 11.85 -3.61 -6.89
CA VAL A 85 11.94 -2.61 -7.96
C VAL A 85 11.67 -3.27 -9.31
N GLY A 86 10.75 -2.70 -10.06
CA GLY A 86 10.39 -3.21 -11.37
C GLY A 86 9.29 -4.25 -11.37
N ALA A 87 8.83 -4.67 -10.20
CA ALA A 87 7.70 -5.59 -10.12
C ALA A 87 6.43 -4.91 -10.63
N GLU A 88 5.73 -5.61 -11.50
CA GLU A 88 4.50 -5.08 -12.08
C GLU A 88 3.35 -5.18 -11.08
N LEU A 89 2.54 -4.13 -10.98
CA LEU A 89 1.39 -4.13 -10.10
C LEU A 89 0.25 -4.97 -10.69
N PRO A 90 -0.49 -5.72 -9.86
CA PRO A 90 -1.69 -6.41 -10.35
C PRO A 90 -2.66 -5.42 -10.98
N LEU A 91 -3.37 -5.84 -12.02
CA LEU A 91 -4.31 -4.98 -12.73
C LEU A 91 -5.37 -4.40 -11.81
N ALA A 92 -5.87 -5.17 -10.86
CA ALA A 92 -6.89 -4.69 -9.93
C ALA A 92 -6.34 -3.57 -9.04
N THR A 93 -5.10 -3.70 -8.57
CA THR A 93 -4.43 -2.66 -7.78
C THR A 93 -4.24 -1.40 -8.63
N GLN A 94 -3.77 -1.55 -9.86
CA GLN A 94 -3.61 -0.43 -10.78
C GLN A 94 -4.94 0.30 -10.99
N TRP A 95 -6.00 -0.45 -11.16
CA TRP A 95 -7.34 0.11 -11.39
C TRP A 95 -7.81 0.94 -10.20
N LEU A 96 -7.64 0.43 -8.99
CA LEU A 96 -8.06 1.14 -7.78
C LEU A 96 -7.21 2.38 -7.53
N TRP A 97 -5.92 2.31 -7.79
CA TRP A 97 -5.00 3.39 -7.48
C TRP A 97 -4.95 4.48 -8.56
N LYS A 98 -5.28 4.15 -9.79
CA LYS A 98 -5.22 5.09 -10.91
C LYS A 98 -6.00 6.38 -10.66
N ARG A 99 -7.12 6.28 -9.94
CA ARG A 99 -7.97 7.43 -9.62
C ARG A 99 -7.28 8.47 -8.76
N HIS A 100 -6.28 8.05 -7.99
CA HIS A 100 -5.62 8.90 -7.02
C HIS A 100 -4.36 9.54 -7.56
N ARG A 101 -4.02 9.28 -8.81
CA ARG A 101 -2.78 9.78 -9.40
C ARG A 101 -2.77 11.30 -9.45
N TRP A 102 -1.70 11.89 -8.92
CA TRP A 102 -1.49 13.32 -8.98
C TRP A 102 -0.91 13.69 -10.35
N MET A 103 -1.60 14.57 -11.06
CA MET A 103 -1.16 15.07 -12.35
C MET A 103 -0.81 16.54 -12.20
N ASN A 104 0.47 16.84 -12.24
CA ASN A 104 0.95 18.21 -12.11
C ASN A 104 0.89 18.90 -13.48
N THR A 105 -0.24 19.47 -13.79
CA THR A 105 -0.46 20.17 -15.07
C THR A 105 -0.66 21.65 -14.85
#